data_ba4ab23d257e7b450a005acd38732488
#
_entry.id   ba4ab23d257e7b450a005acd38732488
#
_cell.length_a   1.000
_cell.length_b   1.000
_cell.length_c   1.000
_cell.angle_alpha   90.00
_cell.angle_beta   90.00
_cell.angle_gamma   90.00
#
_symmetry.space_group_name_H-M   'P 1'
#
loop_
_entity.id
_entity.type
_entity.pdbx_description
1 polymer ?
#
loop_
_entity_poly.entity_id
_entity_poly.type
_entity_poly.pdbx_seq_one_letter_code
_entity_poly.pdbx_strand_id
1 'polypeptide(L)'
;MLRKHCVLALGLALAVTVGSIPAKSQDSATVIAEIGGRPVTAGELQQKQASKLLQAQYKLYVAERDALEQYIDDEVLQMQAKKEGISVDELLKRHVSVNVKEPTEDQLRFYYEGVQTDEPYETARPNIIETVHQLRMKKAREAYLTSLRAEYGVVVELNQPSVHVDAGNAPRLGLEKAPVQIIEYADYECPYCQKVNPDLLHLKEEFGDQVSLVYKDFPLPMHPLALTAAQGARCAGAQGKFWEFHDFLFSTKKLEVADMKAEARTLKLDGDKFDQCLDKGEQFAEVKRDAQEAQRLGLQGTPSFFINGRFMSGAIHYAKLRDTVLQELAASNASKKESVASVPAKSGEEEKK
;
A
#
# COMPACT_ATOMS: atom_id res chain seq x y z
N MET A 1 80.79 -22.34 8.61
CA MET A 1 79.80 -22.42 9.67
C MET A 1 78.79 -21.29 9.41
N LEU A 2 77.72 -21.53 8.64
CA LEU A 2 76.64 -20.56 8.38
C LEU A 2 75.33 -21.06 9.04
N ARG A 3 74.92 -20.37 10.06
CA ARG A 3 73.62 -20.62 10.72
C ARG A 3 72.49 -20.03 9.86
N LYS A 4 71.60 -20.89 9.38
CA LYS A 4 70.33 -20.50 8.72
C LYS A 4 69.31 -20.09 9.81
N HIS A 5 68.89 -18.85 9.81
CA HIS A 5 67.77 -18.38 10.63
C HIS A 5 66.44 -18.61 9.83
N CYS A 6 65.63 -19.49 10.38
CA CYS A 6 64.22 -19.70 9.87
C CYS A 6 63.35 -18.67 10.53
N VAL A 7 62.81 -17.73 9.73
CA VAL A 7 61.84 -16.75 10.17
C VAL A 7 60.49 -17.39 9.97
N LEU A 8 59.82 -17.76 11.08
CA LEU A 8 58.39 -18.15 11.09
C LEU A 8 57.56 -16.89 10.99
N ALA A 9 56.89 -16.68 9.85
CA ALA A 9 55.88 -15.67 9.70
C ALA A 9 54.57 -16.19 10.31
N LEU A 10 54.22 -15.69 11.49
CA LEU A 10 52.89 -15.89 12.10
C LEU A 10 51.90 -14.99 11.37
N GLY A 11 51.08 -15.57 10.47
CA GLY A 11 49.95 -14.91 9.86
C GLY A 11 48.81 -14.77 10.88
N LEU A 12 48.62 -13.56 11.41
CA LEU A 12 47.44 -13.21 12.23
C LEU A 12 46.27 -13.05 11.28
N ALA A 13 45.43 -14.07 11.16
CA ALA A 13 44.13 -13.95 10.51
C ALA A 13 43.19 -13.17 11.45
N LEU A 14 43.00 -11.87 11.16
CA LEU A 14 41.95 -11.07 11.79
C LEU A 14 40.60 -11.60 11.26
N ALA A 15 39.95 -12.45 12.04
CA ALA A 15 38.55 -12.76 11.82
C ALA A 15 37.73 -11.52 12.20
N VAL A 16 37.34 -10.74 11.18
CA VAL A 16 36.30 -9.69 11.33
C VAL A 16 34.97 -10.42 11.54
N THR A 17 34.63 -10.68 12.79
CA THR A 17 33.28 -11.03 13.14
C THR A 17 32.44 -9.77 12.91
N VAL A 18 31.76 -9.69 11.75
CA VAL A 18 30.65 -8.76 11.54
C VAL A 18 29.55 -9.23 12.50
N GLY A 19 29.58 -8.69 13.70
CA GLY A 19 28.50 -8.85 14.65
C GLY A 19 27.28 -8.25 14.00
N SER A 20 26.37 -9.10 13.54
CA SER A 20 25.00 -8.71 13.18
C SER A 20 24.40 -8.03 14.40
N ILE A 21 24.35 -6.70 14.41
CA ILE A 21 23.53 -5.97 15.36
C ILE A 21 22.10 -6.20 14.85
N PRO A 22 21.31 -7.06 15.50
CA PRO A 22 19.89 -7.10 15.15
C PRO A 22 19.37 -5.69 15.43
N ALA A 23 18.77 -5.05 14.44
CA ALA A 23 17.90 -3.90 14.67
C ALA A 23 16.67 -4.43 15.43
N LYS A 24 16.86 -4.78 16.71
CA LYS A 24 15.75 -5.02 17.63
C LYS A 24 14.95 -3.72 17.65
N SER A 25 13.70 -3.77 17.23
CA SER A 25 12.73 -2.78 17.72
C SER A 25 12.97 -2.74 19.22
N GLN A 26 13.37 -1.57 19.75
CA GLN A 26 13.62 -1.43 21.18
C GLN A 26 12.33 -1.89 21.86
N ASP A 27 12.44 -2.80 22.84
CA ASP A 27 11.31 -3.22 23.63
C ASP A 27 10.57 -1.96 24.08
N SER A 28 9.24 -1.93 23.92
CA SER A 28 8.41 -0.78 24.26
C SER A 28 8.64 -0.28 25.69
N ALA A 29 9.09 -1.15 26.59
CA ALA A 29 9.46 -0.84 27.97
C ALA A 29 10.86 -0.22 28.13
N THR A 30 11.72 -0.25 27.09
CA THR A 30 13.09 0.29 27.17
C THR A 30 13.05 1.80 27.44
N VAL A 31 13.69 2.23 28.55
CA VAL A 31 13.87 3.65 28.87
C VAL A 31 14.90 4.25 27.91
N ILE A 32 14.52 5.24 27.14
CA ILE A 32 15.35 5.91 26.12
C ILE A 32 15.77 7.33 26.49
N ALA A 33 15.09 7.93 27.48
CA ALA A 33 15.41 9.25 28.01
C ALA A 33 14.86 9.41 29.42
N GLU A 34 15.31 10.44 30.13
CA GLU A 34 14.78 10.85 31.42
C GLU A 34 14.54 12.37 31.42
N ILE A 35 13.38 12.80 31.86
CA ILE A 35 13.01 14.21 31.93
C ILE A 35 12.58 14.54 33.37
N GLY A 36 13.41 15.28 34.10
CA GLY A 36 13.11 15.64 35.48
C GLY A 36 12.89 14.46 36.41
N GLY A 37 13.66 13.37 36.24
CA GLY A 37 13.51 12.13 37.01
C GLY A 37 12.39 11.20 36.49
N ARG A 38 11.62 11.60 35.47
CA ARG A 38 10.59 10.77 34.85
C ARG A 38 11.16 10.01 33.66
N PRO A 39 11.12 8.67 33.65
CA PRO A 39 11.56 7.90 32.49
C PRO A 39 10.63 8.09 31.29
N VAL A 40 11.23 8.22 30.10
CA VAL A 40 10.55 8.17 28.80
C VAL A 40 10.91 6.86 28.14
N THR A 41 9.91 6.06 27.80
CA THR A 41 10.14 4.75 27.15
C THR A 41 10.06 4.83 25.63
N ALA A 42 10.64 3.84 24.95
CA ALA A 42 10.52 3.68 23.49
C ALA A 42 9.05 3.60 23.05
N GLY A 43 8.20 2.90 23.83
CA GLY A 43 6.76 2.82 23.58
C GLY A 43 6.05 4.18 23.72
N GLU A 44 6.42 5.00 24.73
CA GLU A 44 5.86 6.35 24.88
C GLU A 44 6.26 7.25 23.68
N LEU A 45 7.53 7.20 23.25
CA LEU A 45 7.98 7.93 22.07
C LEU A 45 7.19 7.48 20.83
N GLN A 46 7.07 6.18 20.63
CA GLN A 46 6.37 5.61 19.49
C GLN A 46 4.90 6.01 19.48
N GLN A 47 4.22 5.97 20.63
CA GLN A 47 2.83 6.39 20.74
C GLN A 47 2.63 7.89 20.50
N LYS A 48 3.49 8.75 21.09
CA LYS A 48 3.34 10.21 21.01
C LYS A 48 3.89 10.84 19.73
N GLN A 49 4.82 10.17 19.05
CA GLN A 49 5.49 10.65 17.83
C GLN A 49 5.32 9.69 16.65
N ALA A 50 4.32 8.80 16.72
CA ALA A 50 4.05 7.79 15.68
C ALA A 50 4.03 8.39 14.27
N SER A 51 3.36 9.52 14.09
CA SER A 51 3.26 10.21 12.81
C SER A 51 4.61 10.69 12.24
N LYS A 52 5.52 11.13 13.10
CA LYS A 52 6.88 11.55 12.68
C LYS A 52 7.76 10.36 12.30
N LEU A 53 7.52 9.20 12.91
CA LEU A 53 8.28 7.99 12.68
C LEU A 53 7.71 7.13 11.55
N LEU A 54 6.44 7.33 11.21
CA LEU A 54 5.68 6.51 10.26
C LEU A 54 6.41 6.30 8.93
N GLN A 55 6.90 7.37 8.32
CA GLN A 55 7.57 7.29 7.01
C GLN A 55 8.89 6.50 7.09
N ALA A 56 9.66 6.70 8.15
CA ALA A 56 10.92 5.97 8.35
C ALA A 56 10.64 4.49 8.62
N GLN A 57 9.64 4.19 9.45
CA GLN A 57 9.22 2.82 9.74
C GLN A 57 8.66 2.12 8.50
N TYR A 58 7.87 2.83 7.69
CA TYR A 58 7.35 2.28 6.45
C TYR A 58 8.44 2.00 5.42
N LYS A 59 9.43 2.89 5.27
CA LYS A 59 10.58 2.65 4.40
C LYS A 59 11.38 1.42 4.85
N LEU A 60 11.62 1.30 6.16
CA LEU A 60 12.28 0.12 6.73
C LEU A 60 11.47 -1.15 6.46
N TYR A 61 10.18 -1.13 6.77
CA TYR A 61 9.28 -2.26 6.51
C TYR A 61 9.28 -2.70 5.03
N VAL A 62 9.26 -1.74 4.08
CA VAL A 62 9.31 -2.07 2.65
C VAL A 62 10.63 -2.77 2.31
N ALA A 63 11.76 -2.24 2.81
CA ALA A 63 13.07 -2.85 2.58
C ALA A 63 13.18 -4.25 3.21
N GLU A 64 12.70 -4.43 4.44
CA GLU A 64 12.66 -5.72 5.13
C GLU A 64 11.76 -6.72 4.41
N ARG A 65 10.59 -6.27 3.98
CA ARG A 65 9.65 -7.10 3.23
C ARG A 65 10.25 -7.56 1.91
N ASP A 66 10.83 -6.64 1.13
CA ASP A 66 11.38 -6.96 -0.19
C ASP A 66 12.58 -7.93 -0.05
N ALA A 67 13.42 -7.74 0.98
CA ALA A 67 14.51 -8.66 1.29
C ALA A 67 13.99 -10.05 1.74
N LEU A 68 12.95 -10.08 2.58
CA LEU A 68 12.32 -11.32 3.04
C LEU A 68 11.66 -12.08 1.90
N GLU A 69 10.92 -11.39 1.01
CA GLU A 69 10.29 -12.00 -0.16
C GLU A 69 11.33 -12.65 -1.08
N GLN A 70 12.45 -11.94 -1.32
CA GLN A 70 13.54 -12.48 -2.12
C GLN A 70 14.19 -13.69 -1.46
N TYR A 71 14.45 -13.62 -0.14
CA TYR A 71 15.00 -14.73 0.62
C TYR A 71 14.09 -15.98 0.58
N ILE A 72 12.76 -15.78 0.76
CA ILE A 72 11.79 -16.87 0.69
C ILE A 72 11.78 -17.50 -0.72
N ASP A 73 11.81 -16.67 -1.77
CA ASP A 73 11.85 -17.18 -3.15
C ASP A 73 13.08 -18.04 -3.41
N ASP A 74 14.24 -17.59 -2.97
CA ASP A 74 15.50 -18.32 -3.11
C ASP A 74 15.46 -19.64 -2.32
N GLU A 75 14.96 -19.63 -1.10
CA GLU A 75 14.86 -20.84 -0.25
C GLU A 75 13.89 -21.87 -0.84
N VAL A 76 12.67 -21.47 -1.26
CA VAL A 76 11.71 -22.44 -1.83
C VAL A 76 12.22 -23.03 -3.15
N LEU A 77 12.95 -22.25 -3.96
CA LEU A 77 13.60 -22.76 -5.17
C LEU A 77 14.72 -23.76 -4.83
N GLN A 78 15.55 -23.48 -3.84
CA GLN A 78 16.60 -24.39 -3.39
C GLN A 78 16.03 -25.69 -2.81
N MET A 79 14.96 -25.58 -1.98
CA MET A 79 14.28 -26.74 -1.42
C MET A 79 13.71 -27.64 -2.54
N GLN A 80 13.06 -27.05 -3.54
CA GLN A 80 12.50 -27.81 -4.66
C GLN A 80 13.59 -28.42 -5.57
N ALA A 81 14.64 -27.65 -5.87
CA ALA A 81 15.78 -28.14 -6.64
C ALA A 81 16.46 -29.34 -5.95
N LYS A 82 16.66 -29.27 -4.62
CA LYS A 82 17.17 -30.37 -3.81
C LYS A 82 16.23 -31.59 -3.84
N LYS A 83 14.92 -31.39 -3.75
CA LYS A 83 13.90 -32.46 -3.81
C LYS A 83 13.93 -33.18 -5.17
N GLU A 84 14.16 -32.45 -6.26
CA GLU A 84 14.26 -33.01 -7.62
C GLU A 84 15.67 -33.49 -7.99
N GLY A 85 16.70 -33.22 -7.16
CA GLY A 85 18.09 -33.64 -7.40
C GLY A 85 18.76 -32.90 -8.56
N ILE A 86 18.36 -31.62 -8.81
CA ILE A 86 18.84 -30.77 -9.90
C ILE A 86 19.29 -29.41 -9.39
N SER A 87 19.91 -28.60 -10.25
CA SER A 87 20.21 -27.20 -9.93
C SER A 87 18.97 -26.32 -10.01
N VAL A 88 19.01 -25.12 -9.36
CA VAL A 88 17.93 -24.12 -9.47
C VAL A 88 17.73 -23.66 -10.92
N ASP A 89 18.81 -23.51 -11.68
CA ASP A 89 18.74 -23.14 -13.10
C ASP A 89 18.00 -24.19 -13.92
N GLU A 90 18.31 -25.47 -13.73
CA GLU A 90 17.60 -26.57 -14.41
C GLU A 90 16.14 -26.66 -13.96
N LEU A 91 15.86 -26.41 -12.67
CA LEU A 91 14.50 -26.33 -12.15
C LEU A 91 13.69 -25.24 -12.86
N LEU A 92 14.21 -24.01 -12.92
CA LEU A 92 13.55 -22.89 -13.59
C LEU A 92 13.39 -23.14 -15.10
N LYS A 93 14.37 -23.74 -15.74
CA LYS A 93 14.24 -24.14 -17.14
C LYS A 93 13.11 -25.15 -17.35
N ARG A 94 13.02 -26.19 -16.51
CA ARG A 94 12.03 -27.26 -16.59
C ARG A 94 10.59 -26.77 -16.30
N HIS A 95 10.41 -25.98 -15.26
CA HIS A 95 9.09 -25.58 -14.75
C HIS A 95 8.61 -24.22 -15.24
N VAL A 96 9.51 -23.34 -15.66
CA VAL A 96 9.19 -21.99 -16.10
C VAL A 96 9.45 -21.81 -17.60
N SER A 97 10.72 -21.91 -18.05
CA SER A 97 11.09 -21.51 -19.41
C SER A 97 10.42 -22.35 -20.49
N VAL A 98 10.33 -23.65 -20.30
CA VAL A 98 9.70 -24.59 -21.29
C VAL A 98 8.21 -24.28 -21.50
N ASN A 99 7.55 -23.69 -20.50
CA ASN A 99 6.12 -23.37 -20.57
C ASN A 99 5.84 -21.99 -21.17
N VAL A 100 6.86 -21.17 -21.42
CA VAL A 100 6.72 -19.83 -22.01
C VAL A 100 6.75 -19.96 -23.53
N LYS A 101 5.60 -19.70 -24.15
CA LYS A 101 5.46 -19.72 -25.63
C LYS A 101 5.94 -18.39 -26.20
N GLU A 102 6.58 -18.44 -27.36
CA GLU A 102 6.90 -17.25 -28.13
C GLU A 102 5.62 -16.47 -28.51
N PRO A 103 5.68 -15.14 -28.56
CA PRO A 103 4.55 -14.33 -28.98
C PRO A 103 4.25 -14.54 -30.48
N THR A 104 2.97 -14.59 -30.83
CA THR A 104 2.55 -14.57 -32.24
C THR A 104 2.72 -13.16 -32.83
N GLU A 105 2.78 -13.07 -34.15
CA GLU A 105 2.91 -11.80 -34.86
C GLU A 105 1.77 -10.83 -34.50
N ASP A 106 0.53 -11.33 -34.40
CA ASP A 106 -0.64 -10.51 -34.00
C ASP A 106 -0.47 -9.95 -32.59
N GLN A 107 0.08 -10.74 -31.66
CA GLN A 107 0.34 -10.29 -30.30
C GLN A 107 1.44 -9.25 -30.24
N LEU A 108 2.46 -9.34 -31.09
CA LEU A 108 3.53 -8.34 -31.21
C LEU A 108 2.98 -7.03 -31.76
N ARG A 109 2.15 -7.08 -32.80
CA ARG A 109 1.49 -5.89 -33.37
C ARG A 109 0.54 -5.25 -32.38
N PHE A 110 -0.28 -6.03 -31.68
CA PHE A 110 -1.15 -5.51 -30.62
C PHE A 110 -0.36 -4.81 -29.51
N TYR A 111 0.77 -5.38 -29.09
CA TYR A 111 1.64 -4.76 -28.11
C TYR A 111 2.23 -3.45 -28.63
N TYR A 112 2.70 -3.43 -29.89
CA TYR A 112 3.26 -2.24 -30.53
C TYR A 112 2.24 -1.10 -30.63
N GLU A 113 0.99 -1.38 -30.97
CA GLU A 113 -0.09 -0.39 -31.03
C GLU A 113 -0.38 0.25 -29.66
N GLY A 114 -0.12 -0.45 -28.58
CA GLY A 114 -0.25 0.05 -27.20
C GLY A 114 0.95 0.86 -26.70
N VAL A 115 2.08 0.83 -27.41
CA VAL A 115 3.30 1.57 -27.03
C VAL A 115 3.35 2.88 -27.79
N GLN A 116 3.50 4.01 -27.07
CA GLN A 116 3.71 5.31 -27.68
C GLN A 116 5.16 5.38 -28.19
N THR A 117 5.36 5.16 -29.50
CA THR A 117 6.66 5.24 -30.16
C THR A 117 6.50 5.74 -31.59
N ASP A 118 7.45 6.56 -32.07
CA ASP A 118 7.53 7.00 -33.44
C ASP A 118 8.39 6.04 -34.30
N GLU A 119 8.98 5.01 -33.69
CA GLU A 119 9.83 4.04 -34.37
C GLU A 119 8.97 3.08 -35.22
N PRO A 120 9.29 2.83 -36.50
CA PRO A 120 8.55 1.88 -37.32
C PRO A 120 8.55 0.46 -36.72
N TYR A 121 7.42 -0.27 -36.85
CA TYR A 121 7.24 -1.59 -36.29
C TYR A 121 8.40 -2.55 -36.58
N GLU A 122 8.87 -2.60 -37.83
CA GLU A 122 9.95 -3.51 -38.25
C GLU A 122 11.26 -3.27 -37.48
N THR A 123 11.52 -2.01 -37.12
CA THR A 123 12.69 -1.61 -36.33
C THR A 123 12.49 -1.93 -34.84
N ALA A 124 11.30 -1.66 -34.31
CA ALA A 124 10.95 -1.92 -32.91
C ALA A 124 10.73 -3.40 -32.60
N ARG A 125 10.37 -4.21 -33.60
CA ARG A 125 9.95 -5.62 -33.46
C ARG A 125 10.92 -6.50 -32.66
N PRO A 126 12.24 -6.50 -32.86
CA PRO A 126 13.16 -7.30 -32.04
C PRO A 126 13.10 -6.97 -30.56
N ASN A 127 13.04 -5.69 -30.21
CA ASN A 127 12.94 -5.21 -28.84
C ASN A 127 11.58 -5.59 -28.21
N ILE A 128 10.50 -5.57 -29.01
CA ILE A 128 9.17 -5.97 -28.56
C ILE A 128 9.15 -7.47 -28.26
N ILE A 129 9.74 -8.30 -29.10
CA ILE A 129 9.86 -9.76 -28.87
C ILE A 129 10.54 -10.00 -27.53
N GLU A 130 11.70 -9.40 -27.31
CA GLU A 130 12.46 -9.55 -26.06
C GLU A 130 11.64 -9.07 -24.87
N THR A 131 11.02 -7.90 -24.97
CA THR A 131 10.19 -7.32 -23.90
C THR A 131 9.01 -8.25 -23.54
N VAL A 132 8.27 -8.72 -24.53
CA VAL A 132 7.13 -9.63 -24.32
C VAL A 132 7.60 -10.97 -23.76
N HIS A 133 8.74 -11.49 -24.24
CA HIS A 133 9.33 -12.72 -23.70
C HIS A 133 9.69 -12.56 -22.22
N GLN A 134 10.39 -11.48 -21.85
CA GLN A 134 10.76 -11.16 -20.46
C GLN A 134 9.53 -11.02 -19.54
N LEU A 135 8.49 -10.35 -20.02
CA LEU A 135 7.23 -10.21 -19.27
C LEU A 135 6.56 -11.59 -19.03
N ARG A 136 6.56 -12.47 -20.03
CA ARG A 136 6.02 -13.82 -19.90
C ARG A 136 6.84 -14.69 -18.96
N MET A 137 8.17 -14.63 -19.08
CA MET A 137 9.09 -15.31 -18.17
C MET A 137 8.89 -14.87 -16.73
N LYS A 138 8.80 -13.56 -16.48
CA LYS A 138 8.52 -13.02 -15.17
C LYS A 138 7.20 -13.54 -14.62
N LYS A 139 6.13 -13.47 -15.39
CA LYS A 139 4.81 -13.95 -14.97
C LYS A 139 4.80 -15.48 -14.70
N ALA A 140 5.46 -16.26 -15.54
CA ALA A 140 5.57 -17.70 -15.34
C ALA A 140 6.39 -18.04 -14.07
N ARG A 141 7.48 -17.31 -13.82
CA ARG A 141 8.28 -17.47 -12.60
C ARG A 141 7.48 -17.10 -11.35
N GLU A 142 6.75 -16.00 -11.37
CA GLU A 142 5.87 -15.57 -10.27
C GLU A 142 4.79 -16.61 -9.95
N ALA A 143 4.16 -17.17 -10.99
CA ALA A 143 3.17 -18.22 -10.83
C ALA A 143 3.78 -19.51 -10.23
N TYR A 144 4.97 -19.90 -10.67
CA TYR A 144 5.68 -21.06 -10.14
C TYR A 144 6.08 -20.83 -8.66
N LEU A 145 6.64 -19.69 -8.32
CA LEU A 145 6.97 -19.31 -6.94
C LEU A 145 5.74 -19.30 -6.03
N THR A 146 4.61 -18.79 -6.53
CA THR A 146 3.34 -18.83 -5.79
C THR A 146 2.92 -20.27 -5.49
N SER A 147 3.08 -21.18 -6.44
CA SER A 147 2.78 -22.60 -6.20
C SER A 147 3.71 -23.26 -5.19
N LEU A 148 5.01 -22.96 -5.24
CA LEU A 148 5.99 -23.47 -4.29
C LEU A 148 5.74 -22.93 -2.87
N ARG A 149 5.46 -21.63 -2.73
CA ARG A 149 5.13 -21.03 -1.44
C ARG A 149 3.91 -21.69 -0.79
N ALA A 150 2.89 -22.01 -1.60
CA ALA A 150 1.72 -22.75 -1.13
C ALA A 150 2.07 -24.19 -0.74
N GLU A 151 2.88 -24.90 -1.54
CA GLU A 151 3.31 -26.27 -1.28
C GLU A 151 4.13 -26.38 0.02
N TYR A 152 5.04 -25.42 0.25
CA TYR A 152 5.88 -25.39 1.44
C TYR A 152 5.24 -24.71 2.65
N GLY A 153 3.98 -24.24 2.55
CA GLY A 153 3.24 -23.65 3.65
C GLY A 153 3.88 -22.37 4.18
N VAL A 154 4.42 -21.52 3.28
CA VAL A 154 5.07 -20.25 3.68
C VAL A 154 4.08 -19.32 4.35
N VAL A 155 4.39 -18.90 5.58
CA VAL A 155 3.65 -17.89 6.33
C VAL A 155 4.58 -16.72 6.63
N VAL A 156 4.16 -15.51 6.30
CA VAL A 156 4.92 -14.27 6.55
C VAL A 156 4.26 -13.50 7.69
N GLU A 157 5.00 -13.27 8.77
CA GLU A 157 4.54 -12.56 9.98
C GLU A 157 5.19 -11.18 10.15
N LEU A 158 5.66 -10.58 9.06
CA LEU A 158 6.27 -9.25 9.12
C LEU A 158 5.21 -8.17 9.36
N ASN A 159 5.31 -7.49 10.51
CA ASN A 159 4.35 -6.48 10.91
C ASN A 159 4.54 -5.16 10.16
N GLN A 160 3.50 -4.73 9.45
CA GLN A 160 3.47 -3.42 8.80
C GLN A 160 3.23 -2.33 9.85
N PRO A 161 3.93 -1.17 9.76
CA PRO A 161 3.65 -0.02 10.61
C PRO A 161 2.19 0.41 10.51
N SER A 162 1.56 0.67 11.65
CA SER A 162 0.18 1.14 11.69
C SER A 162 0.04 2.38 12.56
N VAL A 163 -0.85 3.28 12.15
CA VAL A 163 -1.20 4.51 12.87
C VAL A 163 -2.70 4.67 12.82
N HIS A 164 -3.32 4.91 13.97
CA HIS A 164 -4.73 5.25 13.99
C HIS A 164 -4.95 6.62 13.36
N VAL A 165 -5.80 6.65 12.33
CA VAL A 165 -6.26 7.86 11.66
C VAL A 165 -7.76 7.97 11.88
N ASP A 166 -8.19 9.10 12.44
CA ASP A 166 -9.61 9.37 12.63
C ASP A 166 -10.24 9.80 11.30
N ALA A 167 -11.30 9.12 10.89
CA ALA A 167 -12.07 9.51 9.72
C ALA A 167 -12.77 10.87 9.89
N GLY A 168 -13.14 11.22 11.13
CA GLY A 168 -13.88 12.43 11.42
C GLY A 168 -15.16 12.55 10.59
N ASN A 169 -15.40 13.76 10.07
CA ASN A 169 -16.52 14.07 9.18
C ASN A 169 -16.15 13.95 7.69
N ALA A 170 -15.06 13.30 7.35
CA ALA A 170 -14.64 13.12 5.97
C ALA A 170 -15.68 12.30 5.18
N PRO A 171 -15.86 12.59 3.88
CA PRO A 171 -16.79 11.85 3.02
C PRO A 171 -16.51 10.35 3.06
N ARG A 172 -17.58 9.58 3.25
CA ARG A 172 -17.52 8.13 3.40
C ARG A 172 -18.43 7.43 2.41
N LEU A 173 -17.93 6.40 1.77
CA LEU A 173 -18.70 5.45 0.97
C LEU A 173 -18.75 4.10 1.68
N GLY A 174 -19.93 3.70 2.14
CA GLY A 174 -20.16 2.47 2.89
C GLY A 174 -20.44 2.72 4.38
N LEU A 175 -20.48 1.62 5.16
CA LEU A 175 -20.85 1.67 6.57
C LEU A 175 -19.74 2.27 7.43
N GLU A 176 -20.12 3.10 8.40
CA GLU A 176 -19.17 3.66 9.39
C GLU A 176 -18.46 2.57 10.18
N LYS A 177 -19.16 1.49 10.51
CA LYS A 177 -18.64 0.35 11.28
C LYS A 177 -18.26 -0.84 10.38
N ALA A 178 -17.88 -0.58 9.13
CA ALA A 178 -17.36 -1.64 8.27
C ALA A 178 -16.13 -2.30 8.92
N PRO A 179 -15.98 -3.63 8.82
CA PRO A 179 -14.81 -4.34 9.35
C PRO A 179 -13.47 -3.81 8.86
N VAL A 180 -13.44 -3.30 7.62
CA VAL A 180 -12.25 -2.69 7.01
C VAL A 180 -12.59 -1.26 6.60
N GLN A 181 -11.82 -0.32 7.11
CA GLN A 181 -11.88 1.08 6.72
C GLN A 181 -10.62 1.43 5.91
N ILE A 182 -10.81 1.98 4.74
CA ILE A 182 -9.76 2.52 3.88
C ILE A 182 -9.88 4.03 3.91
N ILE A 183 -8.90 4.72 4.48
CA ILE A 183 -8.78 6.18 4.44
C ILE A 183 -7.76 6.51 3.37
N GLU A 184 -8.19 7.24 2.36
CA GLU A 184 -7.34 7.74 1.28
C GLU A 184 -7.09 9.23 1.45
N TYR A 185 -5.82 9.64 1.42
CA TYR A 185 -5.41 11.03 1.21
C TYR A 185 -5.06 11.21 -0.26
N ALA A 186 -5.81 12.04 -0.96
CA ALA A 186 -5.72 12.16 -2.40
C ALA A 186 -5.83 13.59 -2.91
N ASP A 187 -5.53 13.75 -4.19
CA ASP A 187 -5.47 14.99 -4.93
C ASP A 187 -6.10 14.75 -6.31
N TYR A 188 -7.10 15.53 -6.67
CA TYR A 188 -7.86 15.35 -7.93
C TYR A 188 -7.04 15.60 -9.19
N GLU A 189 -5.94 16.35 -9.10
CA GLU A 189 -5.03 16.61 -10.22
C GLU A 189 -3.91 15.56 -10.31
N CYS A 190 -3.72 14.73 -9.28
CA CYS A 190 -2.68 13.72 -9.23
C CYS A 190 -2.98 12.54 -10.15
N PRO A 191 -2.11 12.22 -11.15
CA PRO A 191 -2.35 11.13 -12.09
C PRO A 191 -2.36 9.75 -11.42
N TYR A 192 -1.64 9.59 -10.32
CA TYR A 192 -1.60 8.35 -9.55
C TYR A 192 -2.89 8.11 -8.77
N CYS A 193 -3.55 9.17 -8.26
CA CYS A 193 -4.87 9.09 -7.65
C CYS A 193 -5.93 8.72 -8.69
N GLN A 194 -5.89 9.37 -9.86
CA GLN A 194 -6.78 9.02 -10.98
C GLN A 194 -6.65 7.55 -11.39
N LYS A 195 -5.41 7.03 -11.40
CA LYS A 195 -5.16 5.64 -11.77
C LYS A 195 -5.69 4.62 -10.76
N VAL A 196 -5.65 4.92 -9.47
CA VAL A 196 -6.06 3.98 -8.42
C VAL A 196 -7.55 4.07 -8.09
N ASN A 197 -8.22 5.18 -8.38
CA ASN A 197 -9.63 5.38 -8.04
C ASN A 197 -10.57 4.27 -8.57
N PRO A 198 -10.47 3.81 -9.84
CA PRO A 198 -11.27 2.68 -10.31
C PRO A 198 -11.05 1.39 -9.50
N ASP A 199 -9.82 1.13 -9.07
CA ASP A 199 -9.48 -0.04 -8.25
C ASP A 199 -10.12 0.04 -6.85
N LEU A 200 -10.19 1.23 -6.25
CA LEU A 200 -10.86 1.45 -4.96
C LEU A 200 -12.37 1.26 -5.06
N LEU A 201 -13.00 1.79 -6.11
CA LEU A 201 -14.44 1.62 -6.35
C LEU A 201 -14.79 0.16 -6.61
N HIS A 202 -13.99 -0.54 -7.42
CA HIS A 202 -14.15 -1.98 -7.66
C HIS A 202 -13.98 -2.79 -6.38
N LEU A 203 -13.03 -2.42 -5.52
CA LEU A 203 -12.82 -3.07 -4.23
C LEU A 203 -14.04 -2.86 -3.31
N LYS A 204 -14.61 -1.65 -3.29
CA LYS A 204 -15.85 -1.37 -2.56
C LYS A 204 -17.04 -2.18 -3.09
N GLU A 205 -17.12 -2.35 -4.41
CA GLU A 205 -18.14 -3.19 -5.04
C GLU A 205 -17.96 -4.68 -4.67
N GLU A 206 -16.73 -5.22 -4.76
CA GLU A 206 -16.43 -6.63 -4.44
C GLU A 206 -16.75 -6.96 -2.98
N PHE A 207 -16.37 -6.11 -2.03
CA PHE A 207 -16.50 -6.39 -0.59
C PHE A 207 -17.77 -5.82 0.05
N GLY A 208 -18.52 -4.98 -0.65
CA GLY A 208 -19.79 -4.43 -0.18
C GLY A 208 -19.67 -3.75 1.19
N ASP A 209 -20.51 -4.15 2.14
CA ASP A 209 -20.57 -3.56 3.49
C ASP A 209 -19.39 -3.93 4.40
N GLN A 210 -18.52 -4.84 3.95
CA GLN A 210 -17.31 -5.18 4.70
C GLN A 210 -16.22 -4.12 4.59
N VAL A 211 -16.30 -3.24 3.57
CA VAL A 211 -15.33 -2.17 3.31
C VAL A 211 -16.03 -0.82 3.31
N SER A 212 -15.42 0.18 3.95
CA SER A 212 -15.76 1.60 3.77
C SER A 212 -14.57 2.36 3.24
N LEU A 213 -14.84 3.26 2.26
CA LEU A 213 -13.86 4.22 1.75
C LEU A 213 -14.10 5.57 2.43
N VAL A 214 -13.04 6.21 2.87
CA VAL A 214 -13.06 7.56 3.43
C VAL A 214 -12.07 8.39 2.62
N TYR A 215 -12.54 9.50 2.08
CA TYR A 215 -11.73 10.42 1.29
C TYR A 215 -11.28 11.62 2.12
N LYS A 216 -9.99 11.91 2.09
CA LYS A 216 -9.39 13.10 2.71
C LYS A 216 -8.58 13.87 1.70
N ASP A 217 -8.76 15.18 1.71
CA ASP A 217 -8.11 16.08 0.77
C ASP A 217 -6.64 16.30 1.11
N PHE A 218 -5.77 16.08 0.12
CA PHE A 218 -4.36 16.45 0.22
C PHE A 218 -3.86 17.09 -1.08
N PRO A 219 -4.38 18.28 -1.44
CA PRO A 219 -3.93 19.01 -2.62
C PRO A 219 -2.45 19.35 -2.51
N LEU A 220 -1.66 18.93 -3.51
CA LEU A 220 -0.21 19.13 -3.52
C LEU A 220 0.14 20.50 -4.12
N PRO A 221 1.19 21.17 -3.63
CA PRO A 221 1.55 22.52 -4.09
C PRO A 221 1.87 22.65 -5.57
N MET A 222 2.30 21.54 -6.23
CA MET A 222 2.59 21.52 -7.67
C MET A 222 1.34 21.38 -8.54
N HIS A 223 0.17 21.15 -7.96
CA HIS A 223 -1.10 20.95 -8.65
C HIS A 223 -1.99 22.19 -8.48
N PRO A 224 -2.01 23.13 -9.45
CA PRO A 224 -2.65 24.44 -9.27
C PRO A 224 -4.17 24.38 -9.13
N LEU A 225 -4.83 23.36 -9.70
CA LEU A 225 -6.28 23.21 -9.65
C LEU A 225 -6.77 22.32 -8.51
N ALA A 226 -5.88 21.55 -7.88
CA ALA A 226 -6.23 20.54 -6.88
C ALA A 226 -7.02 21.10 -5.69
N LEU A 227 -6.60 22.26 -5.16
CA LEU A 227 -7.28 22.92 -4.05
C LEU A 227 -8.72 23.34 -4.41
N THR A 228 -8.89 23.89 -5.61
CA THR A 228 -10.23 24.32 -6.07
C THR A 228 -11.12 23.11 -6.37
N ALA A 229 -10.56 22.05 -6.96
CA ALA A 229 -11.27 20.80 -7.20
C ALA A 229 -11.73 20.14 -5.89
N ALA A 230 -10.87 20.10 -4.88
CA ALA A 230 -11.20 19.61 -3.54
C ALA A 230 -12.38 20.40 -2.93
N GLN A 231 -12.34 21.72 -3.00
CA GLN A 231 -13.44 22.55 -2.54
C GLN A 231 -14.74 22.30 -3.32
N GLY A 232 -14.66 22.10 -4.65
CA GLY A 232 -15.78 21.75 -5.49
C GLY A 232 -16.47 20.46 -5.05
N ALA A 233 -15.68 19.39 -4.82
CA ALA A 233 -16.20 18.12 -4.31
C ALA A 233 -16.89 18.28 -2.94
N ARG A 234 -16.29 19.06 -2.04
CA ARG A 234 -16.88 19.37 -0.73
C ARG A 234 -18.15 20.20 -0.83
N CYS A 235 -18.24 21.17 -1.76
CA CYS A 235 -19.45 21.95 -2.01
C CYS A 235 -20.57 21.06 -2.56
N ALA A 236 -20.27 20.12 -3.43
CA ALA A 236 -21.24 19.11 -3.88
C ALA A 236 -21.65 18.19 -2.72
N GLY A 237 -20.71 17.84 -1.85
CA GLY A 237 -20.93 17.04 -0.64
C GLY A 237 -21.89 17.72 0.35
N ALA A 238 -21.82 19.04 0.50
CA ALA A 238 -22.75 19.82 1.32
C ALA A 238 -24.22 19.73 0.83
N GLN A 239 -24.39 19.30 -0.43
CA GLN A 239 -25.69 19.03 -1.04
C GLN A 239 -25.96 17.52 -1.26
N GLY A 240 -25.16 16.63 -0.61
CA GLY A 240 -25.35 15.18 -0.65
C GLY A 240 -24.85 14.48 -1.90
N LYS A 241 -23.99 15.13 -2.71
CA LYS A 241 -23.48 14.61 -3.99
C LYS A 241 -21.95 14.57 -4.07
N PHE A 242 -21.31 14.27 -2.94
CA PHE A 242 -19.83 14.21 -2.89
C PHE A 242 -19.29 13.17 -3.87
N TRP A 243 -19.76 11.93 -3.80
CA TRP A 243 -19.17 10.81 -4.54
C TRP A 243 -19.42 10.92 -6.05
N GLU A 244 -20.61 11.37 -6.46
CA GLU A 244 -20.89 11.61 -7.88
C GLU A 244 -19.99 12.71 -8.46
N PHE A 245 -19.72 13.76 -7.67
CA PHE A 245 -18.83 14.83 -8.07
C PHE A 245 -17.35 14.41 -8.05
N HIS A 246 -16.96 13.61 -7.05
CA HIS A 246 -15.66 12.97 -6.95
C HIS A 246 -15.34 12.12 -8.19
N ASP A 247 -16.28 11.28 -8.60
CA ASP A 247 -16.12 10.43 -9.78
C ASP A 247 -15.98 11.24 -11.06
N PHE A 248 -16.75 12.34 -11.18
CA PHE A 248 -16.60 13.28 -12.29
C PHE A 248 -15.20 13.88 -12.34
N LEU A 249 -14.65 14.37 -11.23
CA LEU A 249 -13.33 15.01 -11.19
C LEU A 249 -12.22 14.02 -11.60
N PHE A 250 -12.27 12.79 -11.13
CA PHE A 250 -11.26 11.79 -11.48
C PHE A 250 -11.42 11.23 -12.90
N SER A 251 -12.65 11.11 -13.41
CA SER A 251 -12.90 10.48 -14.72
C SER A 251 -12.64 11.42 -15.89
N THR A 252 -12.93 12.72 -15.74
CA THR A 252 -12.95 13.65 -16.88
C THR A 252 -11.71 14.53 -16.97
N LYS A 253 -10.95 14.72 -15.90
CA LYS A 253 -9.84 15.69 -15.78
C LYS A 253 -10.26 17.14 -16.01
N LYS A 254 -11.56 17.45 -15.91
CA LYS A 254 -12.12 18.79 -16.06
C LYS A 254 -12.15 19.47 -14.70
N LEU A 255 -11.04 20.08 -14.32
CA LEU A 255 -10.84 20.67 -12.99
C LEU A 255 -11.00 22.20 -12.98
N GLU A 256 -11.35 22.81 -14.11
CA GLU A 256 -11.59 24.25 -14.18
C GLU A 256 -12.93 24.62 -13.50
N VAL A 257 -12.98 25.82 -12.92
CA VAL A 257 -14.16 26.30 -12.18
C VAL A 257 -15.43 26.25 -13.04
N ALA A 258 -15.32 26.60 -14.32
CA ALA A 258 -16.45 26.58 -15.25
C ALA A 258 -17.00 25.15 -15.46
N ASP A 259 -16.13 24.16 -15.60
CA ASP A 259 -16.52 22.76 -15.76
C ASP A 259 -17.21 22.22 -14.50
N MET A 260 -16.66 22.55 -13.32
CA MET A 260 -17.24 22.16 -12.03
C MET A 260 -18.62 22.76 -11.82
N LYS A 261 -18.83 24.05 -12.17
CA LYS A 261 -20.13 24.72 -12.10
C LYS A 261 -21.13 24.11 -13.09
N ALA A 262 -20.67 23.70 -14.27
CA ALA A 262 -21.51 22.99 -15.23
C ALA A 262 -21.92 21.61 -14.73
N GLU A 263 -20.98 20.87 -14.14
CA GLU A 263 -21.26 19.55 -13.57
C GLU A 263 -22.21 19.59 -12.39
N ALA A 264 -22.08 20.60 -11.52
CA ALA A 264 -23.02 20.79 -10.42
C ALA A 264 -24.49 20.86 -10.92
N ARG A 265 -24.73 21.51 -12.07
CA ARG A 265 -26.05 21.58 -12.72
C ARG A 265 -26.43 20.23 -13.34
N THR A 266 -25.49 19.52 -13.94
CA THR A 266 -25.70 18.16 -14.49
C THR A 266 -26.14 17.19 -13.39
N LEU A 267 -25.55 17.26 -12.23
CA LEU A 267 -25.90 16.49 -11.04
C LEU A 267 -27.17 16.99 -10.31
N LYS A 268 -27.84 18.02 -10.86
CA LYS A 268 -29.06 18.62 -10.31
C LYS A 268 -28.85 19.20 -8.90
N LEU A 269 -27.69 19.72 -8.63
CA LEU A 269 -27.44 20.52 -7.45
C LEU A 269 -28.08 21.90 -7.57
N ASP A 270 -28.33 22.56 -6.44
CA ASP A 270 -28.64 23.99 -6.42
C ASP A 270 -27.38 24.74 -6.90
N GLY A 271 -27.44 25.17 -8.19
CA GLY A 271 -26.26 25.75 -8.86
C GLY A 271 -25.82 27.07 -8.21
N ASP A 272 -26.74 27.88 -7.71
CA ASP A 272 -26.39 29.15 -7.08
C ASP A 272 -25.74 28.94 -5.73
N LYS A 273 -26.20 27.96 -4.94
CA LYS A 273 -25.51 27.55 -3.70
C LYS A 273 -24.14 26.94 -3.96
N PHE A 274 -24.01 26.12 -5.00
CA PHE A 274 -22.73 25.54 -5.36
C PHE A 274 -21.72 26.64 -5.77
N ASP A 275 -22.16 27.55 -6.65
CA ASP A 275 -21.32 28.65 -7.13
C ASP A 275 -20.88 29.55 -5.96
N GLN A 276 -21.81 29.90 -5.07
CA GLN A 276 -21.51 30.68 -3.88
C GLN A 276 -20.52 29.97 -2.95
N CYS A 277 -20.72 28.68 -2.69
CA CYS A 277 -19.83 27.86 -1.85
C CYS A 277 -18.42 27.83 -2.43
N LEU A 278 -18.27 27.60 -3.74
CA LEU A 278 -16.98 27.51 -4.40
C LEU A 278 -16.30 28.89 -4.50
N ASP A 279 -17.02 29.92 -4.95
CA ASP A 279 -16.48 31.27 -5.15
C ASP A 279 -16.05 31.94 -3.82
N LYS A 280 -16.74 31.65 -2.72
CA LYS A 280 -16.39 32.15 -1.39
C LYS A 280 -15.39 31.25 -0.64
N GLY A 281 -15.04 30.10 -1.18
CA GLY A 281 -14.14 29.15 -0.53
C GLY A 281 -14.69 28.60 0.80
N GLU A 282 -16.00 28.37 0.90
CA GLU A 282 -16.65 27.95 2.16
C GLU A 282 -16.11 26.63 2.69
N GLN A 283 -15.54 25.77 1.82
CA GLN A 283 -14.97 24.47 2.17
C GLN A 283 -13.45 24.51 2.38
N PHE A 284 -12.80 25.66 2.26
CA PHE A 284 -11.37 25.79 2.40
C PHE A 284 -10.83 25.29 3.74
N ALA A 285 -11.55 25.59 4.84
CA ALA A 285 -11.15 25.17 6.18
C ALA A 285 -11.11 23.63 6.33
N GLU A 286 -12.05 22.92 5.73
CA GLU A 286 -12.13 21.46 5.75
C GLU A 286 -10.97 20.83 4.95
N VAL A 287 -10.75 21.30 3.71
CA VAL A 287 -9.63 20.87 2.86
C VAL A 287 -8.29 21.13 3.56
N LYS A 288 -8.13 22.32 4.14
CA LYS A 288 -6.91 22.68 4.89
C LYS A 288 -6.68 21.79 6.10
N ARG A 289 -7.74 21.42 6.83
CA ARG A 289 -7.65 20.53 7.98
C ARG A 289 -7.11 19.16 7.58
N ASP A 290 -7.66 18.57 6.52
CA ASP A 290 -7.20 17.27 6.01
C ASP A 290 -5.75 17.34 5.52
N ALA A 291 -5.40 18.39 4.76
CA ALA A 291 -4.02 18.59 4.31
C ALA A 291 -3.03 18.78 5.47
N GLN A 292 -3.41 19.51 6.52
CA GLN A 292 -2.59 19.64 7.72
C GLN A 292 -2.46 18.31 8.49
N GLU A 293 -3.51 17.49 8.51
CA GLU A 293 -3.42 16.16 9.09
C GLU A 293 -2.45 15.26 8.29
N ALA A 294 -2.56 15.25 6.96
CA ALA A 294 -1.60 14.58 6.09
C ALA A 294 -0.16 14.99 6.36
N GLN A 295 0.09 16.29 6.51
CA GLN A 295 1.42 16.80 6.86
C GLN A 295 1.88 16.36 8.26
N ARG A 296 0.99 16.36 9.28
CA ARG A 296 1.31 15.84 10.62
C ARG A 296 1.62 14.34 10.61
N LEU A 297 0.93 13.57 9.76
CA LEU A 297 1.22 12.15 9.50
C LEU A 297 2.51 11.94 8.71
N GLY A 298 3.16 13.01 8.24
CA GLY A 298 4.40 12.95 7.48
C GLY A 298 4.21 12.45 6.06
N LEU A 299 2.99 12.51 5.48
CA LEU A 299 2.74 12.06 4.12
C LEU A 299 3.52 12.90 3.12
N GLN A 300 4.16 12.24 2.16
CA GLN A 300 5.07 12.88 1.19
C GLN A 300 4.41 13.09 -0.18
N GLY A 301 3.23 12.51 -0.40
CA GLY A 301 2.52 12.58 -1.68
C GLY A 301 1.22 11.80 -1.67
N THR A 302 0.57 11.81 -2.82
CA THR A 302 -0.71 11.17 -3.07
C THR A 302 -0.61 10.14 -4.19
N PRO A 303 -1.44 9.08 -4.18
CA PRO A 303 -2.32 8.71 -3.08
C PRO A 303 -1.56 8.14 -1.87
N SER A 304 -2.09 8.32 -0.66
CA SER A 304 -1.61 7.68 0.56
C SER A 304 -2.80 7.06 1.28
N PHE A 305 -2.64 5.82 1.75
CA PHE A 305 -3.73 5.03 2.31
C PHE A 305 -3.45 4.59 3.73
N PHE A 306 -4.51 4.50 4.52
CA PHE A 306 -4.53 3.80 5.81
C PHE A 306 -5.65 2.76 5.78
N ILE A 307 -5.29 1.48 5.71
CA ILE A 307 -6.24 0.36 5.72
C ILE A 307 -6.25 -0.22 7.14
N ASN A 308 -7.30 0.08 7.92
CA ASN A 308 -7.34 -0.19 9.36
C ASN A 308 -6.07 0.31 10.09
N GLY A 309 -5.54 1.47 9.67
CA GLY A 309 -4.32 2.06 10.22
C GLY A 309 -3.02 1.60 9.58
N ARG A 310 -2.98 0.55 8.77
CA ARG A 310 -1.79 0.14 8.02
C ARG A 310 -1.52 1.13 6.90
N PHE A 311 -0.36 1.76 6.96
CA PHE A 311 0.04 2.76 5.98
C PHE A 311 0.51 2.12 4.67
N MET A 312 0.05 2.66 3.54
CA MET A 312 0.50 2.33 2.19
C MET A 312 0.61 3.62 1.37
N SER A 313 1.52 3.68 0.40
CA SER A 313 1.76 4.89 -0.39
C SER A 313 1.95 4.59 -1.87
N GLY A 314 1.48 5.50 -2.73
CA GLY A 314 1.59 5.43 -4.18
C GLY A 314 0.44 4.70 -4.85
N ALA A 315 0.49 4.60 -6.19
CA ALA A 315 -0.51 3.88 -6.98
C ALA A 315 -0.36 2.37 -6.78
N ILE A 316 -1.11 1.84 -5.84
CA ILE A 316 -1.09 0.42 -5.45
C ILE A 316 -2.01 -0.35 -6.39
N HIS A 317 -1.53 -1.46 -6.95
CA HIS A 317 -2.34 -2.33 -7.79
C HIS A 317 -3.48 -2.99 -7.02
N TYR A 318 -4.61 -3.18 -7.68
CA TYR A 318 -5.81 -3.83 -7.15
C TYR A 318 -5.52 -5.10 -6.34
N ALA A 319 -4.72 -6.03 -6.90
CA ALA A 319 -4.39 -7.28 -6.22
C ALA A 319 -3.80 -7.05 -4.81
N LYS A 320 -2.90 -6.06 -4.64
CA LYS A 320 -2.30 -5.77 -3.33
C LYS A 320 -3.28 -5.11 -2.37
N LEU A 321 -4.15 -4.21 -2.85
CA LEU A 321 -5.23 -3.63 -2.05
C LEU A 321 -6.18 -4.73 -1.57
N ARG A 322 -6.59 -5.61 -2.47
CA ARG A 322 -7.48 -6.74 -2.20
C ARG A 322 -6.88 -7.70 -1.15
N ASP A 323 -5.62 -8.08 -1.31
CA ASP A 323 -4.93 -8.95 -0.36
C ASP A 323 -4.86 -8.32 1.03
N THR A 324 -4.60 -7.01 1.10
CA THR A 324 -4.57 -6.29 2.39
C THR A 324 -5.95 -6.28 3.04
N VAL A 325 -7.01 -6.05 2.27
CA VAL A 325 -8.41 -6.12 2.78
C VAL A 325 -8.73 -7.51 3.29
N LEU A 326 -8.36 -8.57 2.58
CA LEU A 326 -8.59 -9.95 3.02
C LEU A 326 -7.86 -10.26 4.34
N GLN A 327 -6.61 -9.79 4.50
CA GLN A 327 -5.86 -9.94 5.74
C GLN A 327 -6.56 -9.22 6.92
N GLU A 328 -7.03 -7.98 6.69
CA GLU A 328 -7.74 -7.21 7.70
C GLU A 328 -9.08 -7.85 8.09
N LEU A 329 -9.82 -8.38 7.13
CA LEU A 329 -11.05 -9.13 7.39
C LEU A 329 -10.80 -10.39 8.22
N ALA A 330 -9.72 -11.12 7.92
CA ALA A 330 -9.32 -12.30 8.70
C ALA A 330 -8.97 -11.94 10.14
N ALA A 331 -8.20 -10.87 10.36
CA ALA A 331 -7.82 -10.36 11.68
C ALA A 331 -9.05 -9.89 12.47
N SER A 332 -9.98 -9.16 11.84
CA SER A 332 -11.22 -8.71 12.47
C SER A 332 -12.10 -9.89 12.91
N ASN A 333 -12.18 -10.95 12.10
CA ASN A 333 -12.94 -12.15 12.44
C ASN A 333 -12.31 -12.97 13.57
N ALA A 334 -10.97 -13.03 13.64
CA ALA A 334 -10.26 -13.69 14.74
C ALA A 334 -10.52 -12.96 16.08
N SER A 335 -10.39 -11.64 16.12
CA SER A 335 -10.64 -10.82 17.30
C SER A 335 -12.09 -10.95 17.81
N LYS A 336 -13.07 -11.05 16.89
CA LYS A 336 -14.48 -11.29 17.28
C LYS A 336 -14.68 -12.66 17.91
N LYS A 337 -14.03 -13.71 17.41
CA LYS A 337 -14.13 -15.06 17.99
C LYS A 337 -13.54 -15.11 19.40
N GLU A 338 -12.40 -14.45 19.64
CA GLU A 338 -11.78 -14.39 20.96
C GLU A 338 -12.64 -13.62 21.97
N SER A 339 -13.26 -12.51 21.56
CA SER A 339 -14.14 -11.72 22.41
C SER A 339 -15.41 -12.48 22.82
N VAL A 340 -15.95 -13.33 21.94
CA VAL A 340 -17.12 -14.17 22.24
C VAL A 340 -16.74 -15.35 23.17
N ALA A 341 -15.54 -15.92 22.99
CA ALA A 341 -15.06 -17.02 23.81
C ALA A 341 -14.70 -16.61 25.26
N SER A 342 -14.43 -15.33 25.49
CA SER A 342 -14.04 -14.78 26.79
C SER A 342 -15.21 -14.34 27.69
N VAL A 343 -16.46 -14.47 27.22
CA VAL A 343 -17.64 -14.18 28.06
C VAL A 343 -17.88 -15.37 28.97
N PRO A 344 -17.70 -15.26 30.34
CA PRO A 344 -17.95 -16.37 31.26
C PRO A 344 -19.43 -16.72 31.21
N ALA A 345 -19.73 -18.02 31.08
CA ALA A 345 -21.08 -18.55 31.24
C ALA A 345 -21.62 -18.12 32.62
N LYS A 346 -22.71 -17.36 32.64
CA LYS A 346 -23.43 -17.07 33.88
C LYS A 346 -23.80 -18.39 34.50
N SER A 347 -23.17 -18.73 35.64
CA SER A 347 -23.58 -19.80 36.50
C SER A 347 -25.01 -19.49 36.99
N GLY A 348 -25.98 -20.25 36.48
CA GLY A 348 -27.33 -20.22 37.03
C GLY A 348 -27.28 -20.79 38.44
N GLU A 349 -27.37 -19.92 39.43
CA GLU A 349 -27.78 -20.32 40.76
C GLU A 349 -29.29 -20.61 40.70
N GLU A 350 -29.62 -21.91 40.69
CA GLU A 350 -30.95 -22.39 41.03
C GLU A 350 -31.16 -22.17 42.53
N GLU A 351 -31.95 -21.19 42.88
CA GLU A 351 -32.52 -21.01 44.21
C GLU A 351 -33.61 -22.06 44.40
N LYS A 352 -33.26 -23.16 45.09
CA LYS A 352 -34.26 -24.09 45.66
C LYS A 352 -34.86 -23.45 46.88
N LYS A 353 -36.17 -23.26 46.83
CA LYS A 353 -37.07 -23.16 47.99
C LYS A 353 -38.19 -24.15 47.82
#